data_eb49971313fabc2ebfb7ebb4f29d34cf
#
_entry.id   eb49971313fabc2ebfb7ebb4f29d34cf
#
_cell.length_a   1.000
_cell.length_b   1.000
_cell.length_c   1.000
_cell.angle_alpha   90.00
_cell.angle_beta   90.00
_cell.angle_gamma   90.00
#
_symmetry.space_group_name_H-M   'P 1'
#
loop_
_entity.id
_entity.type
_entity.pdbx_description
1 polymer ?
#
loop_
_entity_poly.entity_id
_entity_poly.type
_entity_poly.pdbx_seq_one_letter_code
_entity_poly.pdbx_strand_id
1 'polypeptide(L)'
;LNPETTFEFCRRMTECYPELHFDFHAHNDYGLAVANTYMAIRAGVRGVHVTINGLGERAGNATFSSTVAVIHDQLHYRTAIREAGIYRVSKSVETYSGIHISPNQPIAGENVFTQCAGVHADGDAKSNLYCNPLVPERFGRTREYALGKTSGKANIRKNLEALGIELDDETMNKVTERVVELGDKKELLTQEDLPYIVSDVLRHNIHGNRIRILNYSLSLTHGLRPVATIKIEIDGRVYEETATGDGQYDAFVAALQKIYKSLGRTLPMLTNYAVTIPPGGRTDAFVQTIITWSHNDTEFKTRGLDADQIEAAIKATVKMLNKIES
;
A
#
# COMPACT_ATOMS: atom_id res chain seq x y z
N LEU A 1 7.90 27.64 17.46
CA LEU A 1 7.53 27.39 18.85
C LEU A 1 7.63 25.90 19.15
N ASN A 2 7.96 25.57 20.43
CA ASN A 2 7.83 24.22 20.96
C ASN A 2 6.46 24.06 21.67
N PRO A 3 6.07 22.87 22.10
CA PRO A 3 4.76 22.64 22.71
C PRO A 3 4.52 23.47 23.99
N GLU A 4 5.50 23.63 24.87
CA GLU A 4 5.40 24.40 26.12
C GLU A 4 5.18 25.88 25.83
N THR A 5 6.00 26.48 24.97
CA THR A 5 5.86 27.90 24.62
C THR A 5 4.56 28.17 23.85
N THR A 6 4.08 27.20 23.07
CA THR A 6 2.76 27.28 22.41
C THR A 6 1.64 27.30 23.44
N PHE A 7 1.70 26.43 24.44
CA PHE A 7 0.71 26.40 25.52
C PHE A 7 0.67 27.75 26.28
N GLU A 8 1.82 28.22 26.69
CA GLU A 8 1.91 29.48 27.45
C GLU A 8 1.39 30.68 26.66
N PHE A 9 1.79 30.77 25.38
CA PHE A 9 1.33 31.86 24.52
C PHE A 9 -0.19 31.79 24.30
N CYS A 10 -0.73 30.64 23.92
CA CYS A 10 -2.16 30.47 23.68
C CYS A 10 -2.97 30.71 24.97
N ARG A 11 -2.50 30.19 26.12
CA ARG A 11 -3.14 30.39 27.41
C ARG A 11 -3.24 31.89 27.77
N ARG A 12 -2.15 32.65 27.60
CA ARG A 12 -2.18 34.09 27.82
C ARG A 12 -3.19 34.80 26.93
N MET A 13 -3.28 34.41 25.65
CA MET A 13 -4.24 35.02 24.72
C MET A 13 -5.69 34.69 25.12
N THR A 14 -5.99 33.44 25.43
CA THR A 14 -7.35 33.02 25.84
C THR A 14 -7.77 33.57 27.20
N GLU A 15 -6.84 33.75 28.13
CA GLU A 15 -7.10 34.41 29.46
C GLU A 15 -7.28 35.92 29.34
N CYS A 16 -6.49 36.59 28.48
CA CYS A 16 -6.60 38.05 28.28
C CYS A 16 -7.87 38.45 27.50
N TYR A 17 -8.36 37.57 26.62
CA TYR A 17 -9.49 37.85 25.74
C TYR A 17 -10.49 36.66 25.73
N PRO A 18 -11.13 36.38 26.89
CA PRO A 18 -11.97 35.17 27.04
C PRO A 18 -13.24 35.20 26.20
N GLU A 19 -13.67 36.33 25.71
CA GLU A 19 -14.82 36.52 24.83
C GLU A 19 -14.49 36.25 23.35
N LEU A 20 -13.20 36.19 22.97
CA LEU A 20 -12.80 35.99 21.60
C LEU A 20 -12.68 34.49 21.24
N HIS A 21 -13.00 34.17 20.02
CA HIS A 21 -12.73 32.87 19.45
C HIS A 21 -11.35 32.86 18.82
N PHE A 22 -10.47 31.97 19.27
CA PHE A 22 -9.15 31.78 18.70
C PHE A 22 -9.07 30.50 17.93
N ASP A 23 -8.54 30.59 16.69
CA ASP A 23 -8.11 29.46 15.88
C ASP A 23 -6.59 29.34 15.87
N PHE A 24 -6.08 28.15 15.93
CA PHE A 24 -4.66 27.86 15.85
C PHE A 24 -4.28 27.21 14.53
N HIS A 25 -3.21 27.72 13.90
CA HIS A 25 -2.64 27.20 12.67
C HIS A 25 -1.16 26.92 12.87
N ALA A 26 -0.75 25.66 12.68
CA ALA A 26 0.62 25.22 12.90
C ALA A 26 1.29 24.69 11.63
N HIS A 27 2.48 25.23 11.33
CA HIS A 27 3.40 24.64 10.35
C HIS A 27 4.26 23.54 10.99
N ASN A 28 4.75 22.60 10.17
CA ASN A 28 5.37 21.37 10.62
C ASN A 28 6.91 21.31 10.44
N ASP A 29 7.57 22.47 10.38
CA ASP A 29 8.99 22.56 10.05
C ASP A 29 9.92 21.76 10.98
N TYR A 30 9.53 21.59 12.24
CA TYR A 30 10.23 20.75 13.23
C TYR A 30 9.52 19.43 13.54
N GLY A 31 8.47 19.06 12.78
CA GLY A 31 7.67 17.88 13.08
C GLY A 31 6.74 18.05 14.31
N LEU A 32 6.57 19.27 14.83
CA LEU A 32 5.85 19.56 16.07
C LEU A 32 4.43 20.09 15.86
N ALA A 33 3.94 20.19 14.64
CA ALA A 33 2.66 20.84 14.34
C ALA A 33 1.48 20.21 15.10
N VAL A 34 1.36 18.89 15.14
CA VAL A 34 0.30 18.20 15.88
C VAL A 34 0.46 18.38 17.39
N ALA A 35 1.68 18.32 17.91
CA ALA A 35 1.96 18.53 19.33
C ALA A 35 1.64 19.98 19.76
N ASN A 36 1.99 20.95 18.93
CA ASN A 36 1.65 22.35 19.18
C ASN A 36 0.14 22.58 19.12
N THR A 37 -0.56 21.97 18.17
CA THR A 37 -2.03 22.00 18.06
C THR A 37 -2.70 21.40 19.31
N TYR A 38 -2.20 20.25 19.79
CA TYR A 38 -2.65 19.65 21.06
C TYR A 38 -2.52 20.62 22.23
N MET A 39 -1.38 21.30 22.36
CA MET A 39 -1.11 22.25 23.45
C MET A 39 -1.93 23.53 23.31
N ALA A 40 -2.19 24.00 22.10
CA ALA A 40 -3.07 25.16 21.88
C ALA A 40 -4.52 24.85 22.30
N ILE A 41 -5.05 23.65 21.97
CA ILE A 41 -6.39 23.23 22.42
C ILE A 41 -6.44 23.14 23.94
N ARG A 42 -5.44 22.58 24.59
CA ARG A 42 -5.33 22.54 26.07
C ARG A 42 -5.30 23.91 26.70
N ALA A 43 -4.78 24.89 25.98
CA ALA A 43 -4.70 26.31 26.42
C ALA A 43 -6.00 27.09 26.14
N GLY A 44 -7.07 26.44 25.69
CA GLY A 44 -8.39 27.05 25.51
C GLY A 44 -8.69 27.56 24.09
N VAL A 45 -7.82 27.28 23.11
CA VAL A 45 -8.12 27.52 21.68
C VAL A 45 -9.29 26.63 21.25
N ARG A 46 -10.26 27.20 20.51
CA ARG A 46 -11.52 26.53 20.17
C ARG A 46 -11.60 26.01 18.76
N GLY A 47 -10.76 26.51 17.85
CA GLY A 47 -10.67 26.05 16.46
C GLY A 47 -9.23 25.75 16.06
N VAL A 48 -9.04 24.82 15.15
CA VAL A 48 -7.72 24.46 14.63
C VAL A 48 -7.76 24.32 13.12
N HIS A 49 -6.74 24.86 12.46
CA HIS A 49 -6.57 24.67 11.02
C HIS A 49 -5.61 23.51 10.77
N VAL A 50 -6.10 22.51 10.08
CA VAL A 50 -5.35 21.30 9.73
C VAL A 50 -5.51 21.01 8.24
N THR A 51 -4.60 20.22 7.68
CA THR A 51 -4.69 19.85 6.27
C THR A 51 -4.67 18.34 6.09
N ILE A 52 -5.39 17.87 5.08
CA ILE A 52 -5.35 16.45 4.72
C ILE A 52 -3.92 16.10 4.29
N ASN A 53 -3.42 14.99 4.79
CA ASN A 53 -2.06 14.49 4.59
C ASN A 53 -0.94 15.45 5.07
N GLY A 54 -1.29 16.52 5.77
CA GLY A 54 -0.33 17.53 6.22
C GLY A 54 0.15 18.44 5.10
N LEU A 55 -0.56 18.50 3.97
CA LEU A 55 -0.17 19.37 2.84
C LEU A 55 -0.07 20.83 3.25
N GLY A 56 0.91 21.53 2.71
CA GLY A 56 1.14 22.95 2.97
C GLY A 56 2.53 23.38 2.54
N GLU A 57 2.83 24.64 2.78
CA GLU A 57 4.15 25.19 2.45
C GLU A 57 5.26 24.53 3.27
N ARG A 58 6.46 24.47 2.70
CA ARG A 58 7.70 23.93 3.32
C ARG A 58 7.53 22.47 3.78
N ALA A 59 7.45 22.23 5.12
CA ALA A 59 7.24 20.89 5.69
C ALA A 59 5.75 20.58 5.94
N GLY A 60 4.85 21.43 5.44
CA GLY A 60 3.40 21.27 5.58
C GLY A 60 2.84 21.79 6.91
N ASN A 61 1.65 21.31 7.23
CA ASN A 61 0.86 21.74 8.38
C ASN A 61 0.56 20.56 9.33
N ALA A 62 -0.14 20.84 10.44
CA ALA A 62 -0.69 19.79 11.27
C ALA A 62 -1.61 18.86 10.46
N THR A 63 -1.32 17.54 10.48
CA THR A 63 -2.12 16.56 9.72
C THR A 63 -3.50 16.36 10.33
N PHE A 64 -4.52 16.41 9.48
CA PHE A 64 -5.92 16.17 9.87
C PHE A 64 -6.10 14.83 10.61
N SER A 65 -5.58 13.73 10.06
CA SER A 65 -5.73 12.40 10.63
C SER A 65 -5.16 12.29 12.05
N SER A 66 -3.92 12.74 12.26
CA SER A 66 -3.27 12.69 13.57
C SER A 66 -3.92 13.65 14.56
N THR A 67 -4.33 14.84 14.11
CA THR A 67 -4.97 15.83 15.00
C THR A 67 -6.32 15.33 15.51
N VAL A 68 -7.15 14.73 14.64
CA VAL A 68 -8.44 14.15 15.05
C VAL A 68 -8.23 13.03 16.07
N ALA A 69 -7.29 12.11 15.82
CA ALA A 69 -6.99 11.03 16.75
C ALA A 69 -6.50 11.56 18.13
N VAL A 70 -5.61 12.56 18.13
CA VAL A 70 -5.11 13.19 19.36
C VAL A 70 -6.23 13.87 20.13
N ILE A 71 -7.14 14.58 19.45
CA ILE A 71 -8.30 15.21 20.08
C ILE A 71 -9.19 14.18 20.78
N HIS A 72 -9.46 13.04 20.13
CA HIS A 72 -10.30 11.99 20.71
C HIS A 72 -9.59 11.21 21.82
N ASP A 73 -8.35 10.77 21.58
CA ASP A 73 -7.67 9.81 22.44
C ASP A 73 -6.93 10.46 23.61
N GLN A 74 -6.39 11.65 23.41
CA GLN A 74 -5.55 12.33 24.41
C GLN A 74 -6.27 13.49 25.13
N LEU A 75 -7.19 14.16 24.45
CA LEU A 75 -7.97 15.24 25.04
C LEU A 75 -9.36 14.77 25.47
N HIS A 76 -9.80 13.62 25.01
CA HIS A 76 -11.14 13.06 25.27
C HIS A 76 -12.28 13.98 24.82
N TYR A 77 -12.01 14.80 23.81
CA TYR A 77 -13.03 15.65 23.19
C TYR A 77 -13.68 14.92 22.02
N ARG A 78 -14.93 15.27 21.73
CA ARG A 78 -15.68 14.73 20.60
C ARG A 78 -15.73 15.72 19.46
N THR A 79 -15.57 15.22 18.24
CA THR A 79 -15.80 15.97 17.00
C THR A 79 -16.90 15.28 16.19
N ALA A 80 -17.45 15.98 15.21
CA ALA A 80 -18.39 15.38 14.27
C ALA A 80 -17.70 14.61 13.12
N ILE A 81 -16.38 14.41 13.19
CA ILE A 81 -15.60 13.75 12.15
C ILE A 81 -15.85 12.23 12.19
N ARG A 82 -16.19 11.68 11.03
CA ARG A 82 -16.30 10.23 10.83
C ARG A 82 -14.93 9.64 10.51
N GLU A 83 -14.26 9.08 11.50
CA GLU A 83 -12.89 8.60 11.39
C GLU A 83 -12.72 7.50 10.33
N ALA A 84 -13.72 6.65 10.13
CA ALA A 84 -13.73 5.64 9.07
C ALA A 84 -13.61 6.21 7.64
N GLY A 85 -13.89 7.51 7.45
CA GLY A 85 -13.71 8.19 6.18
C GLY A 85 -12.32 8.78 5.95
N ILE A 86 -11.47 8.85 6.99
CA ILE A 86 -10.17 9.54 6.93
C ILE A 86 -9.26 8.95 5.86
N TYR A 87 -9.11 7.64 5.82
CA TYR A 87 -8.24 6.98 4.84
C TYR A 87 -8.69 7.27 3.40
N ARG A 88 -9.98 7.15 3.11
CA ARG A 88 -10.52 7.45 1.78
C ARG A 88 -10.27 8.88 1.34
N VAL A 89 -10.49 9.86 2.23
CA VAL A 89 -10.21 11.27 1.95
C VAL A 89 -8.71 11.49 1.73
N SER A 90 -7.86 10.87 2.53
CA SER A 90 -6.40 10.93 2.37
C SER A 90 -5.97 10.44 1.00
N LYS A 91 -6.51 9.31 0.53
CA LYS A 91 -6.21 8.75 -0.81
C LYS A 91 -6.74 9.64 -1.94
N SER A 92 -7.93 10.22 -1.78
CA SER A 92 -8.47 11.17 -2.77
C SER A 92 -7.56 12.39 -2.92
N VAL A 93 -7.10 12.97 -1.80
CA VAL A 93 -6.19 14.12 -1.83
C VAL A 93 -4.81 13.74 -2.39
N GLU A 94 -4.27 12.56 -2.08
CA GLU A 94 -3.06 12.03 -2.71
C GLU A 94 -3.20 12.03 -4.24
N THR A 95 -4.32 11.50 -4.74
CA THR A 95 -4.60 11.41 -6.19
C THR A 95 -4.72 12.80 -6.84
N TYR A 96 -5.46 13.72 -6.21
CA TYR A 96 -5.66 15.06 -6.79
C TYR A 96 -4.45 15.97 -6.69
N SER A 97 -3.66 15.84 -5.64
CA SER A 97 -2.46 16.67 -5.43
C SER A 97 -1.23 16.12 -6.17
N GLY A 98 -1.21 14.84 -6.51
CA GLY A 98 -0.02 14.13 -7.00
C GLY A 98 1.08 13.97 -5.95
N ILE A 99 0.84 14.33 -4.68
CA ILE A 99 1.81 14.21 -3.58
C ILE A 99 1.54 12.93 -2.83
N HIS A 100 2.46 11.98 -2.91
CA HIS A 100 2.32 10.68 -2.28
C HIS A 100 2.37 10.75 -0.74
N ILE A 101 1.50 9.98 -0.12
CA ILE A 101 1.51 9.79 1.34
C ILE A 101 2.72 8.92 1.70
N SER A 102 3.52 9.36 2.68
CA SER A 102 4.59 8.52 3.19
C SER A 102 4.02 7.21 3.75
N PRO A 103 4.60 6.03 3.39
CA PRO A 103 4.07 4.73 3.85
C PRO A 103 3.97 4.57 5.36
N ASN A 104 4.79 5.31 6.12
CA ASN A 104 4.79 5.33 7.59
C ASN A 104 4.08 6.56 8.18
N GLN A 105 3.37 7.36 7.38
CA GLN A 105 2.62 8.50 7.91
C GLN A 105 1.52 8.01 8.87
N PRO A 106 1.45 8.52 10.10
CA PRO A 106 0.46 8.08 11.07
C PRO A 106 -0.96 8.03 10.49
N ILE A 107 -1.68 6.93 10.72
CA ILE A 107 -3.08 6.66 10.33
C ILE A 107 -3.27 6.50 8.82
N ALA A 108 -2.75 7.39 7.99
CA ALA A 108 -2.99 7.43 6.55
C ALA A 108 -1.96 6.64 5.73
N GLY A 109 -0.77 6.39 6.27
CA GLY A 109 0.29 5.66 5.58
C GLY A 109 -0.07 4.19 5.36
N GLU A 110 0.45 3.62 4.30
CA GLU A 110 0.14 2.23 3.89
C GLU A 110 0.55 1.21 4.95
N ASN A 111 1.73 1.41 5.57
CA ASN A 111 2.34 0.43 6.47
C ASN A 111 1.96 0.59 7.96
N VAL A 112 1.17 1.61 8.33
CA VAL A 112 0.95 1.94 9.74
C VAL A 112 0.14 0.90 10.52
N PHE A 113 -0.62 0.05 9.82
CA PHE A 113 -1.36 -1.07 10.39
C PHE A 113 -0.81 -2.43 9.94
N THR A 114 0.41 -2.42 9.36
CA THR A 114 1.09 -3.61 8.88
C THR A 114 2.11 -4.08 9.91
N GLN A 115 2.02 -5.33 10.33
CA GLN A 115 2.97 -5.95 11.25
C GLN A 115 3.92 -6.85 10.48
N CYS A 116 5.23 -6.71 10.71
CA CYS A 116 6.26 -7.49 10.03
C CYS A 116 6.83 -8.61 10.89
N ALA A 117 6.89 -8.43 12.21
CA ALA A 117 7.53 -9.38 13.10
C ALA A 117 6.57 -10.49 13.55
N GLY A 118 7.00 -11.74 13.41
CA GLY A 118 6.22 -12.91 13.85
C GLY A 118 5.84 -12.87 15.33
N VAL A 119 6.70 -12.29 16.20
CA VAL A 119 6.42 -12.09 17.63
C VAL A 119 5.23 -11.16 17.86
N HIS A 120 5.09 -10.10 17.05
CA HIS A 120 3.95 -9.19 17.14
C HIS A 120 2.66 -9.86 16.66
N ALA A 121 2.73 -10.62 15.56
CA ALA A 121 1.59 -11.37 15.05
C ALA A 121 1.11 -12.45 16.06
N ASP A 122 2.02 -13.11 16.73
CA ASP A 122 1.72 -14.10 17.79
C ASP A 122 1.15 -13.45 19.06
N GLY A 123 1.71 -12.30 19.48
CA GLY A 123 1.21 -11.53 20.61
C GLY A 123 -0.21 -10.98 20.40
N ASP A 124 -0.51 -10.53 19.19
CA ASP A 124 -1.86 -10.11 18.80
C ASP A 124 -2.86 -11.28 18.83
N ALA A 125 -2.44 -12.47 18.39
CA ALA A 125 -3.29 -13.67 18.42
C ALA A 125 -3.62 -14.13 19.85
N LYS A 126 -2.67 -13.97 20.78
CA LYS A 126 -2.80 -14.51 22.16
C LYS A 126 -3.54 -13.58 23.10
N SER A 127 -3.34 -12.27 23.03
CA SER A 127 -3.94 -11.34 24.00
C SER A 127 -3.95 -9.87 23.57
N ASN A 128 -3.78 -9.59 22.28
CA ASN A 128 -3.73 -8.21 21.76
C ASN A 128 -2.66 -7.35 22.50
N LEU A 129 -1.51 -7.94 22.81
CA LEU A 129 -0.45 -7.36 23.65
C LEU A 129 0.11 -6.04 23.12
N TYR A 130 -0.01 -5.78 21.82
CA TYR A 130 0.49 -4.58 21.17
C TYR A 130 -0.64 -3.64 20.73
N CYS A 131 -1.84 -3.80 21.30
CA CYS A 131 -2.97 -2.95 20.98
C CYS A 131 -2.79 -1.54 21.56
N ASN A 132 -3.03 -0.57 20.73
CA ASN A 132 -3.24 0.81 21.13
C ASN A 132 -4.63 1.26 20.66
N PRO A 133 -5.13 2.44 21.07
CA PRO A 133 -6.43 2.95 20.63
C PRO A 133 -6.56 3.17 19.13
N LEU A 134 -5.43 3.21 18.40
CA LEU A 134 -5.39 3.38 16.95
C LEU A 134 -5.58 2.03 16.24
N VAL A 135 -6.77 1.44 16.38
CA VAL A 135 -7.11 0.20 15.68
C VAL A 135 -7.49 0.50 14.22
N PRO A 136 -7.09 -0.37 13.25
CA PRO A 136 -7.31 -0.10 11.82
C PRO A 136 -8.78 0.04 11.44
N GLU A 137 -9.68 -0.73 12.04
CA GLU A 137 -11.13 -0.73 11.76
C GLU A 137 -11.76 0.64 12.04
N ARG A 138 -11.24 1.38 13.02
CA ARG A 138 -11.68 2.74 13.35
C ARG A 138 -11.51 3.70 12.17
N PHE A 139 -10.48 3.48 11.35
CA PHE A 139 -10.14 4.31 10.21
C PHE A 139 -10.56 3.71 8.86
N GLY A 140 -11.43 2.69 8.87
CA GLY A 140 -11.90 2.00 7.68
C GLY A 140 -10.81 1.18 6.99
N ARG A 141 -9.86 0.64 7.77
CA ARG A 141 -8.75 -0.18 7.30
C ARG A 141 -8.78 -1.56 7.96
N THR A 142 -7.96 -2.45 7.46
CA THR A 142 -7.74 -3.78 8.01
C THR A 142 -6.29 -3.91 8.51
N ARG A 143 -6.06 -4.81 9.43
CA ARG A 143 -4.71 -5.18 9.86
C ARG A 143 -4.07 -6.07 8.81
N GLU A 144 -2.84 -5.78 8.46
CA GLU A 144 -2.07 -6.51 7.46
C GLU A 144 -0.81 -7.12 8.10
N TYR A 145 -0.33 -8.21 7.52
CA TYR A 145 0.87 -8.89 7.97
C TYR A 145 1.86 -8.96 6.80
N ALA A 146 2.89 -8.12 6.84
CA ALA A 146 3.91 -8.10 5.81
C ALA A 146 4.77 -9.37 5.85
N LEU A 147 5.17 -9.82 4.67
CA LEU A 147 6.04 -10.98 4.49
C LEU A 147 7.47 -10.53 4.21
N GLY A 148 8.45 -11.22 4.75
CA GLY A 148 9.86 -10.92 4.55
C GLY A 148 10.80 -11.61 5.53
N LYS A 149 12.02 -11.11 5.64
CA LYS A 149 13.09 -11.66 6.48
C LYS A 149 12.70 -11.97 7.94
N THR A 150 11.86 -11.13 8.54
CA THR A 150 11.43 -11.28 9.94
C THR A 150 10.12 -12.04 10.10
N SER A 151 9.57 -12.59 9.01
CA SER A 151 8.32 -13.34 9.05
C SER A 151 8.51 -14.69 9.73
N GLY A 152 7.80 -14.88 10.82
CA GLY A 152 7.69 -16.19 11.48
C GLY A 152 6.49 -16.99 10.96
N LYS A 153 6.42 -18.28 11.30
CA LYS A 153 5.32 -19.19 10.92
C LYS A 153 3.93 -18.62 11.22
N ALA A 154 3.75 -17.94 12.37
CA ALA A 154 2.45 -17.37 12.76
C ALA A 154 1.98 -16.29 11.79
N ASN A 155 2.89 -15.44 11.29
CA ASN A 155 2.61 -14.43 10.31
C ASN A 155 2.21 -15.06 8.96
N ILE A 156 3.01 -16.02 8.48
CA ILE A 156 2.75 -16.71 7.21
C ILE A 156 1.43 -17.48 7.27
N ARG A 157 1.16 -18.16 8.39
CA ARG A 157 -0.09 -18.88 8.61
C ARG A 157 -1.32 -17.96 8.49
N LYS A 158 -1.30 -16.79 9.13
CA LYS A 158 -2.40 -15.82 9.03
C LYS A 158 -2.64 -15.32 7.61
N ASN A 159 -1.57 -15.07 6.86
CA ASN A 159 -1.71 -14.70 5.46
C ASN A 159 -2.27 -15.84 4.60
N LEU A 160 -1.89 -17.10 4.86
CA LEU A 160 -2.41 -18.26 4.16
C LEU A 160 -3.87 -18.53 4.51
N GLU A 161 -4.24 -18.42 5.80
CA GLU A 161 -5.63 -18.54 6.27
C GLU A 161 -6.55 -17.51 5.57
N ALA A 162 -6.08 -16.26 5.42
CA ALA A 162 -6.82 -15.22 4.69
C ALA A 162 -7.01 -15.55 3.20
N LEU A 163 -6.15 -16.39 2.62
CA LEU A 163 -6.25 -16.91 1.26
C LEU A 163 -7.01 -18.25 1.19
N GLY A 164 -7.46 -18.79 2.33
CA GLY A 164 -8.11 -20.11 2.39
C GLY A 164 -7.16 -21.27 2.14
N ILE A 165 -5.85 -21.10 2.35
CA ILE A 165 -4.82 -22.11 2.14
C ILE A 165 -4.41 -22.70 3.49
N GLU A 166 -4.63 -23.99 3.67
CA GLU A 166 -4.15 -24.75 4.84
C GLU A 166 -2.95 -25.62 4.43
N LEU A 167 -1.90 -25.61 5.27
CA LEU A 167 -0.68 -26.41 5.07
C LEU A 167 -0.40 -27.24 6.31
N ASP A 168 0.15 -28.43 6.08
CA ASP A 168 0.74 -29.21 7.16
C ASP A 168 2.03 -28.55 7.71
N ASP A 169 2.47 -28.98 8.89
CA ASP A 169 3.60 -28.36 9.57
C ASP A 169 4.93 -28.50 8.81
N GLU A 170 5.13 -29.57 8.05
CA GLU A 170 6.35 -29.77 7.26
C GLU A 170 6.39 -28.78 6.07
N THR A 171 5.30 -28.69 5.35
CA THR A 171 5.16 -27.74 4.21
C THR A 171 5.23 -26.29 4.71
N MET A 172 4.59 -25.99 5.86
CA MET A 172 4.67 -24.68 6.49
C MET A 172 6.12 -24.29 6.83
N ASN A 173 6.95 -25.22 7.29
CA ASN A 173 8.37 -24.96 7.53
C ASN A 173 9.10 -24.59 6.26
N LYS A 174 8.94 -25.38 5.18
CA LYS A 174 9.57 -25.13 3.89
C LYS A 174 9.14 -23.81 3.29
N VAL A 175 7.85 -23.48 3.36
CA VAL A 175 7.32 -22.18 2.91
C VAL A 175 7.90 -21.04 3.74
N THR A 176 8.02 -21.21 5.05
CA THR A 176 8.61 -20.20 5.94
C THR A 176 10.08 -19.95 5.57
N GLU A 177 10.88 -20.99 5.39
CA GLU A 177 12.28 -20.87 4.97
C GLU A 177 12.41 -20.16 3.63
N ARG A 178 11.53 -20.50 2.68
CA ARG A 178 11.54 -19.86 1.34
C ARG A 178 11.16 -18.38 1.41
N VAL A 179 10.15 -18.01 2.20
CA VAL A 179 9.77 -16.62 2.43
C VAL A 179 10.91 -15.82 3.06
N VAL A 180 11.60 -16.39 4.04
CA VAL A 180 12.76 -15.75 4.69
C VAL A 180 13.92 -15.59 3.68
N GLU A 181 14.23 -16.62 2.90
CA GLU A 181 15.27 -16.57 1.85
C GLU A 181 15.00 -15.45 0.82
N LEU A 182 13.76 -15.35 0.34
CA LEU A 182 13.36 -14.31 -0.59
C LEU A 182 13.45 -12.92 0.07
N GLY A 183 13.00 -12.80 1.32
CA GLY A 183 13.13 -11.58 2.11
C GLY A 183 14.57 -11.16 2.40
N ASP A 184 15.50 -12.11 2.55
CA ASP A 184 16.95 -11.84 2.69
C ASP A 184 17.54 -11.26 1.40
N LYS A 185 17.03 -11.64 0.25
CA LYS A 185 17.37 -11.04 -1.06
C LYS A 185 16.74 -9.65 -1.25
N LYS A 186 16.14 -9.07 -0.21
CA LYS A 186 15.40 -7.80 -0.22
C LYS A 186 14.18 -7.78 -1.15
N GLU A 187 13.62 -8.93 -1.44
CA GLU A 187 12.34 -9.02 -2.13
C GLU A 187 11.22 -8.61 -1.15
N LEU A 188 10.44 -7.62 -1.54
CA LEU A 188 9.23 -7.25 -0.80
C LEU A 188 8.12 -8.22 -1.21
N LEU A 189 7.85 -9.18 -0.33
CA LEU A 189 6.81 -10.18 -0.54
C LEU A 189 5.45 -9.65 -0.08
N THR A 190 4.42 -10.07 -0.78
CA THR A 190 3.01 -9.79 -0.46
C THR A 190 2.25 -11.08 -0.21
N GLN A 191 1.04 -10.94 0.31
CA GLN A 191 0.12 -12.08 0.47
C GLN A 191 -0.15 -12.78 -0.86
N GLU A 192 -0.22 -12.04 -1.96
CA GLU A 192 -0.44 -12.56 -3.31
C GLU A 192 0.75 -13.40 -3.83
N ASP A 193 1.93 -13.28 -3.24
CA ASP A 193 3.10 -14.10 -3.60
C ASP A 193 3.06 -15.49 -2.95
N LEU A 194 2.34 -15.65 -1.84
CA LEU A 194 2.30 -16.91 -1.09
C LEU A 194 1.83 -18.12 -1.89
N PRO A 195 0.76 -18.09 -2.68
CA PRO A 195 0.33 -19.23 -3.48
C PRO A 195 1.42 -19.73 -4.43
N TYR A 196 2.21 -18.81 -5.01
CA TYR A 196 3.33 -19.16 -5.90
C TYR A 196 4.49 -19.78 -5.12
N ILE A 197 4.81 -19.23 -3.93
CA ILE A 197 5.84 -19.77 -3.05
C ILE A 197 5.45 -21.18 -2.58
N VAL A 198 4.20 -21.37 -2.18
CA VAL A 198 3.69 -22.69 -1.78
C VAL A 198 3.75 -23.68 -2.93
N SER A 199 3.34 -23.27 -4.14
CA SER A 199 3.43 -24.09 -5.35
C SER A 199 4.87 -24.49 -5.70
N ASP A 200 5.82 -23.55 -5.56
CA ASP A 200 7.25 -23.80 -5.77
C ASP A 200 7.79 -24.84 -4.76
N VAL A 201 7.45 -24.67 -3.47
CA VAL A 201 7.88 -25.57 -2.38
C VAL A 201 7.31 -26.99 -2.55
N LEU A 202 6.06 -27.11 -2.89
CA LEU A 202 5.41 -28.42 -3.07
C LEU A 202 5.76 -29.10 -4.40
N ARG A 203 6.41 -28.38 -5.31
CA ARG A 203 6.62 -28.84 -6.70
C ARG A 203 5.33 -29.30 -7.39
N HIS A 204 4.19 -28.81 -6.92
CA HIS A 204 2.86 -29.06 -7.44
C HIS A 204 2.20 -27.71 -7.73
N ASN A 205 1.56 -27.58 -8.87
CA ASN A 205 0.71 -26.42 -9.16
C ASN A 205 -0.54 -26.47 -8.25
N ILE A 206 -0.51 -25.84 -7.08
CA ILE A 206 -1.67 -25.72 -6.17
C ILE A 206 -2.75 -24.84 -6.79
N HIS A 207 -2.34 -23.82 -7.53
CA HIS A 207 -3.18 -23.15 -8.52
C HIS A 207 -2.55 -23.46 -9.86
N GLY A 208 -3.19 -24.31 -10.65
CA GLY A 208 -2.81 -24.44 -12.06
C GLY A 208 -2.71 -23.03 -12.60
N ASN A 209 -1.49 -22.58 -12.97
CA ASN A 209 -1.34 -21.31 -13.66
C ASN A 209 -2.23 -21.38 -14.89
N ARG A 210 -3.49 -20.92 -14.73
CA ARG A 210 -4.45 -20.87 -15.84
C ARG A 210 -3.95 -19.98 -16.94
N ILE A 211 -3.09 -19.01 -16.56
CA ILE A 211 -2.55 -18.02 -17.46
C ILE A 211 -1.03 -17.99 -17.37
N ARG A 212 -0.39 -18.23 -18.52
CA ARG A 212 1.07 -18.12 -18.68
C ARG A 212 1.38 -17.33 -19.94
N ILE A 213 2.25 -16.36 -19.86
CA ILE A 213 2.86 -15.75 -21.04
C ILE A 213 3.90 -16.71 -21.56
N LEU A 214 3.69 -17.21 -22.77
CA LEU A 214 4.60 -18.15 -23.44
C LEU A 214 5.74 -17.41 -24.12
N ASN A 215 5.43 -16.28 -24.75
CA ASN A 215 6.42 -15.42 -25.42
C ASN A 215 5.84 -14.01 -25.60
N TYR A 216 6.70 -13.02 -25.74
CA TYR A 216 6.30 -11.69 -26.15
C TYR A 216 7.46 -10.98 -26.86
N SER A 217 7.13 -10.01 -27.68
CA SER A 217 8.06 -9.08 -28.32
C SER A 217 7.57 -7.66 -28.10
N LEU A 218 8.47 -6.78 -27.65
CA LEU A 218 8.19 -5.36 -27.45
C LEU A 218 9.15 -4.57 -28.30
N SER A 219 8.62 -3.76 -29.22
CA SER A 219 9.42 -2.93 -30.12
C SER A 219 9.22 -1.45 -29.75
N LEU A 220 10.31 -0.76 -29.55
CA LEU A 220 10.35 0.71 -29.37
C LEU A 220 11.32 1.28 -30.42
N THR A 221 10.78 2.06 -31.36
CA THR A 221 11.55 2.70 -32.41
C THR A 221 11.28 4.20 -32.40
N HIS A 222 12.32 5.02 -32.45
CA HIS A 222 12.17 6.46 -32.45
C HIS A 222 11.27 6.92 -33.61
N GLY A 223 10.27 7.75 -33.31
CA GLY A 223 9.33 8.28 -34.29
C GLY A 223 8.18 7.35 -34.70
N LEU A 224 8.13 6.12 -34.15
CA LEU A 224 7.03 5.17 -34.36
C LEU A 224 6.35 4.85 -33.04
N ARG A 225 5.08 4.44 -33.11
CA ARG A 225 4.37 3.95 -31.92
C ARG A 225 4.94 2.60 -31.51
N PRO A 226 5.13 2.35 -30.21
CA PRO A 226 5.53 1.06 -29.70
C PRO A 226 4.56 -0.05 -30.11
N VAL A 227 5.09 -1.23 -30.39
CA VAL A 227 4.34 -2.41 -30.77
C VAL A 227 4.64 -3.54 -29.79
N ALA A 228 3.60 -4.24 -29.35
CA ALA A 228 3.72 -5.46 -28.59
C ALA A 228 3.04 -6.62 -29.32
N THR A 229 3.73 -7.75 -29.44
CA THR A 229 3.14 -9.04 -29.81
C THR A 229 3.26 -9.94 -28.61
N ILE A 230 2.16 -10.54 -28.18
CA ILE A 230 2.12 -11.45 -27.03
C ILE A 230 1.55 -12.80 -27.43
N LYS A 231 2.15 -13.85 -26.87
CA LYS A 231 1.65 -15.22 -26.94
C LYS A 231 1.39 -15.73 -25.53
N ILE A 232 0.13 -16.02 -25.24
CA ILE A 232 -0.35 -16.35 -23.90
C ILE A 232 -1.18 -17.62 -23.93
N GLU A 233 -1.01 -18.45 -22.93
CA GLU A 233 -1.85 -19.61 -22.66
C GLU A 233 -2.87 -19.24 -21.57
N ILE A 234 -4.15 -19.46 -21.87
CA ILE A 234 -5.28 -19.24 -20.96
C ILE A 234 -6.11 -20.54 -20.96
N ASP A 235 -6.28 -21.17 -19.80
CA ASP A 235 -7.04 -22.41 -19.64
C ASP A 235 -6.60 -23.51 -20.63
N GLY A 236 -5.29 -23.62 -20.89
CA GLY A 236 -4.71 -24.60 -21.80
C GLY A 236 -4.85 -24.29 -23.31
N ARG A 237 -5.41 -23.12 -23.65
CA ARG A 237 -5.50 -22.63 -25.03
C ARG A 237 -4.52 -21.47 -25.25
N VAL A 238 -3.91 -21.48 -26.43
CA VAL A 238 -2.90 -20.48 -26.80
C VAL A 238 -3.54 -19.39 -27.66
N TYR A 239 -3.28 -18.15 -27.29
CA TYR A 239 -3.72 -16.94 -28.01
C TYR A 239 -2.49 -16.11 -28.37
N GLU A 240 -2.54 -15.47 -29.52
CA GLU A 240 -1.48 -14.58 -29.99
C GLU A 240 -2.12 -13.32 -30.59
N GLU A 241 -1.69 -12.15 -30.10
CA GLU A 241 -2.19 -10.86 -30.55
C GLU A 241 -1.09 -9.81 -30.59
N THR A 242 -1.29 -8.85 -31.49
CA THR A 242 -0.41 -7.70 -31.67
C THR A 242 -1.20 -6.40 -31.48
N ALA A 243 -0.61 -5.45 -30.76
CA ALA A 243 -1.18 -4.12 -30.59
C ALA A 243 -0.09 -3.05 -30.57
N THR A 244 -0.53 -1.80 -30.79
CA THR A 244 0.28 -0.59 -30.60
C THR A 244 -0.20 0.15 -29.37
N GLY A 245 0.70 0.90 -28.74
CA GLY A 245 0.40 1.74 -27.58
C GLY A 245 1.21 3.03 -27.58
N ASP A 246 0.99 3.88 -26.59
CA ASP A 246 1.77 5.10 -26.40
C ASP A 246 3.12 4.83 -25.69
N GLY A 247 3.23 3.66 -25.04
CA GLY A 247 4.46 3.08 -24.46
C GLY A 247 4.50 1.57 -24.67
N GLN A 248 5.66 0.94 -24.40
CA GLN A 248 5.83 -0.50 -24.57
C GLN A 248 4.86 -1.30 -23.67
N TYR A 249 4.71 -0.89 -22.42
CA TYR A 249 3.79 -1.53 -21.49
C TYR A 249 2.32 -1.30 -21.88
N ASP A 250 1.98 -0.10 -22.37
CA ASP A 250 0.65 0.20 -22.90
C ASP A 250 0.32 -0.67 -24.13
N ALA A 251 1.25 -0.85 -25.05
CA ALA A 251 1.11 -1.75 -26.20
C ALA A 251 0.87 -3.21 -25.74
N PHE A 252 1.59 -3.66 -24.69
CA PHE A 252 1.42 -4.97 -24.09
C PHE A 252 0.01 -5.14 -23.50
N VAL A 253 -0.46 -4.16 -22.70
CA VAL A 253 -1.82 -4.20 -22.12
C VAL A 253 -2.89 -4.12 -23.22
N ALA A 254 -2.67 -3.33 -24.28
CA ALA A 254 -3.58 -3.26 -25.41
C ALA A 254 -3.71 -4.60 -26.17
N ALA A 255 -2.62 -5.36 -26.30
CA ALA A 255 -2.65 -6.70 -26.87
C ALA A 255 -3.42 -7.68 -25.96
N LEU A 256 -3.21 -7.64 -24.64
CA LEU A 256 -4.00 -8.40 -23.67
C LEU A 256 -5.49 -8.07 -23.74
N GLN A 257 -5.83 -6.78 -23.83
CA GLN A 257 -7.23 -6.34 -23.95
C GLN A 257 -7.93 -6.92 -25.16
N LYS A 258 -7.23 -7.04 -26.32
CA LYS A 258 -7.78 -7.68 -27.51
C LYS A 258 -8.11 -9.15 -27.27
N ILE A 259 -7.19 -9.89 -26.61
CA ILE A 259 -7.40 -11.30 -26.26
C ILE A 259 -8.60 -11.43 -25.32
N TYR A 260 -8.62 -10.67 -24.23
CA TYR A 260 -9.71 -10.72 -23.24
C TYR A 260 -11.07 -10.35 -23.85
N LYS A 261 -11.10 -9.34 -24.72
CA LYS A 261 -12.31 -8.97 -25.46
C LYS A 261 -12.80 -10.11 -26.38
N SER A 262 -11.90 -10.84 -27.05
CA SER A 262 -12.26 -11.99 -27.89
C SER A 262 -12.85 -13.15 -27.08
N LEU A 263 -12.50 -13.22 -25.78
CA LEU A 263 -13.01 -14.20 -24.82
C LEU A 263 -14.31 -13.74 -24.12
N GLY A 264 -14.79 -12.52 -24.40
CA GLY A 264 -15.94 -11.92 -23.70
C GLY A 264 -15.63 -11.54 -22.25
N ARG A 265 -14.35 -11.39 -21.91
CA ARG A 265 -13.85 -11.04 -20.58
C ARG A 265 -13.35 -9.60 -20.54
N THR A 266 -13.30 -9.00 -19.35
CA THR A 266 -12.77 -7.65 -19.13
C THR A 266 -11.54 -7.71 -18.24
N LEU A 267 -10.53 -6.91 -18.56
CA LEU A 267 -9.38 -6.71 -17.69
C LEU A 267 -9.69 -5.69 -16.58
N PRO A 268 -9.12 -5.85 -15.38
CA PRO A 268 -9.11 -4.80 -14.37
C PRO A 268 -8.54 -3.50 -14.90
N MET A 269 -9.07 -2.39 -14.41
CA MET A 269 -8.56 -1.07 -14.73
C MET A 269 -7.33 -0.76 -13.88
N LEU A 270 -6.25 -0.31 -14.52
CA LEU A 270 -5.07 0.20 -13.84
C LEU A 270 -5.40 1.57 -13.24
N THR A 271 -5.29 1.71 -11.92
CA THR A 271 -5.55 2.97 -11.20
C THR A 271 -4.27 3.64 -10.69
N ASN A 272 -3.19 2.87 -10.47
CA ASN A 272 -1.90 3.43 -10.11
C ASN A 272 -0.77 2.55 -10.62
N TYR A 273 0.34 3.16 -11.01
CA TYR A 273 1.55 2.50 -11.51
C TYR A 273 2.78 3.16 -10.88
N ALA A 274 3.47 2.45 -10.00
CA ALA A 274 4.65 2.94 -9.30
C ALA A 274 5.86 2.06 -9.61
N VAL A 275 6.98 2.70 -9.92
CA VAL A 275 8.27 2.04 -10.13
C VAL A 275 9.25 2.53 -9.08
N THR A 276 9.88 1.62 -8.39
CA THR A 276 10.86 1.92 -7.35
C THR A 276 12.11 1.09 -7.53
N ILE A 277 13.26 1.69 -7.25
CA ILE A 277 14.52 0.97 -7.10
C ILE A 277 14.71 0.78 -5.59
N PRO A 278 14.77 -0.45 -5.08
CA PRO A 278 15.01 -0.69 -3.65
C PRO A 278 16.30 0.00 -3.18
N PRO A 279 16.31 0.61 -1.99
CA PRO A 279 17.49 1.30 -1.46
C PRO A 279 18.74 0.41 -1.42
N GLY A 280 19.90 0.98 -1.82
CA GLY A 280 21.17 0.27 -1.87
C GLY A 280 21.45 -0.43 -3.21
N GLY A 281 20.65 -0.14 -4.24
CA GLY A 281 20.86 -0.64 -5.60
C GLY A 281 22.18 -0.14 -6.21
N ARG A 282 22.77 -1.00 -7.04
CA ARG A 282 23.85 -0.69 -7.99
C ARG A 282 23.24 -0.49 -9.38
N THR A 283 24.04 -0.31 -10.41
CA THR A 283 23.59 -0.21 -11.81
C THR A 283 22.90 -1.50 -12.32
N ASP A 284 23.10 -2.61 -11.62
CA ASP A 284 22.46 -3.92 -11.81
C ASP A 284 21.29 -4.16 -10.81
N ALA A 285 20.76 -3.08 -10.21
CA ALA A 285 19.69 -3.17 -9.24
C ALA A 285 18.38 -3.66 -9.89
N PHE A 286 17.70 -4.53 -9.17
CA PHE A 286 16.33 -4.90 -9.52
C PHE A 286 15.39 -3.69 -9.39
N VAL A 287 14.47 -3.61 -10.33
CA VAL A 287 13.39 -2.63 -10.34
C VAL A 287 12.12 -3.30 -9.85
N GLN A 288 11.47 -2.69 -8.87
CA GLN A 288 10.16 -3.12 -8.42
C GLN A 288 9.06 -2.28 -9.09
N THR A 289 8.13 -2.96 -9.73
CA THR A 289 6.91 -2.33 -10.26
C THR A 289 5.73 -2.76 -9.39
N ILE A 290 4.96 -1.78 -8.91
CA ILE A 290 3.73 -1.98 -8.14
C ILE A 290 2.59 -1.40 -8.97
N ILE A 291 1.60 -2.23 -9.27
CA ILE A 291 0.42 -1.82 -10.04
C ILE A 291 -0.81 -1.99 -9.15
N THR A 292 -1.61 -0.94 -9.05
CA THR A 292 -2.92 -0.98 -8.40
C THR A 292 -3.99 -1.17 -9.47
N TRP A 293 -4.85 -2.13 -9.26
CA TRP A 293 -5.92 -2.54 -10.15
C TRP A 293 -7.28 -2.31 -9.49
N SER A 294 -8.26 -1.86 -10.27
CA SER A 294 -9.66 -1.80 -9.87
C SER A 294 -10.46 -2.85 -10.65
N HIS A 295 -11.17 -3.73 -9.94
CA HIS A 295 -12.03 -4.75 -10.50
C HIS A 295 -13.25 -4.96 -9.61
N ASN A 296 -14.45 -4.86 -10.18
CA ASN A 296 -15.71 -5.03 -9.45
C ASN A 296 -15.78 -4.21 -8.15
N ASP A 297 -15.48 -2.92 -8.23
CA ASP A 297 -15.48 -1.95 -7.12
C ASP A 297 -14.47 -2.26 -5.99
N THR A 298 -13.59 -3.22 -6.20
CA THR A 298 -12.49 -3.54 -5.28
C THR A 298 -11.14 -3.15 -5.87
N GLU A 299 -10.28 -2.56 -5.04
CA GLU A 299 -8.89 -2.30 -5.41
C GLU A 299 -7.97 -3.34 -4.80
N PHE A 300 -7.00 -3.78 -5.59
CA PHE A 300 -5.91 -4.63 -5.13
C PHE A 300 -4.60 -4.29 -5.85
N LYS A 301 -3.47 -4.73 -5.26
CA LYS A 301 -2.14 -4.45 -5.81
C LYS A 301 -1.44 -5.74 -6.19
N THR A 302 -0.67 -5.67 -7.27
CA THR A 302 0.29 -6.71 -7.64
C THR A 302 1.67 -6.12 -7.81
N ARG A 303 2.71 -6.94 -7.57
CA ARG A 303 4.10 -6.51 -7.63
C ARG A 303 4.91 -7.45 -8.52
N GLY A 304 5.81 -6.85 -9.28
CA GLY A 304 6.82 -7.59 -10.03
C GLY A 304 8.20 -7.03 -9.73
N LEU A 305 9.20 -7.89 -9.78
CA LEU A 305 10.60 -7.55 -9.56
C LEU A 305 11.42 -8.12 -10.70
N ASP A 306 12.19 -7.27 -11.35
CA ASP A 306 13.13 -7.65 -12.41
C ASP A 306 14.21 -6.58 -12.57
N ALA A 307 15.31 -6.91 -13.27
CA ALA A 307 16.29 -5.94 -13.70
C ALA A 307 15.73 -4.98 -14.79
N ASP A 308 14.79 -5.45 -15.58
CA ASP A 308 14.06 -4.66 -16.57
C ASP A 308 12.71 -4.20 -16.00
N GLN A 309 12.42 -2.90 -16.14
CA GLN A 309 11.18 -2.27 -15.65
C GLN A 309 9.93 -2.87 -16.30
N ILE A 310 9.99 -3.16 -17.61
CA ILE A 310 8.84 -3.69 -18.34
C ILE A 310 8.60 -5.14 -17.95
N GLU A 311 9.66 -5.93 -17.79
CA GLU A 311 9.59 -7.30 -17.31
C GLU A 311 8.97 -7.35 -15.90
N ALA A 312 9.38 -6.44 -15.00
CA ALA A 312 8.77 -6.32 -13.68
C ALA A 312 7.26 -6.00 -13.78
N ALA A 313 6.85 -5.11 -14.69
CA ALA A 313 5.44 -4.80 -14.92
C ALA A 313 4.65 -5.99 -15.50
N ILE A 314 5.25 -6.73 -16.43
CA ILE A 314 4.65 -7.95 -16.99
C ILE A 314 4.44 -9.00 -15.91
N LYS A 315 5.43 -9.23 -15.03
CA LYS A 315 5.30 -10.13 -13.87
C LYS A 315 4.18 -9.73 -12.94
N ALA A 316 4.03 -8.43 -12.64
CA ALA A 316 2.91 -7.91 -11.86
C ALA A 316 1.57 -8.17 -12.55
N THR A 317 1.51 -7.99 -13.87
CA THR A 317 0.30 -8.23 -14.68
C THR A 317 -0.10 -9.70 -14.69
N VAL A 318 0.85 -10.63 -14.85
CA VAL A 318 0.56 -12.09 -14.80
C VAL A 318 -0.04 -12.48 -13.45
N LYS A 319 0.45 -11.93 -12.35
CA LYS A 319 -0.14 -12.14 -11.02
C LYS A 319 -1.58 -11.64 -10.96
N MET A 320 -1.85 -10.46 -11.52
CA MET A 320 -3.19 -9.91 -11.63
C MET A 320 -4.11 -10.83 -12.42
N LEU A 321 -3.69 -11.28 -13.60
CA LEU A 321 -4.47 -12.17 -14.46
C LEU A 321 -4.83 -13.49 -13.75
N ASN A 322 -3.87 -14.13 -13.10
CA ASN A 322 -4.14 -15.36 -12.37
C ASN A 322 -5.04 -15.14 -11.13
N LYS A 323 -4.98 -13.94 -10.50
CA LYS A 323 -5.85 -13.60 -9.37
C LYS A 323 -7.32 -13.42 -9.78
N ILE A 324 -7.59 -12.83 -10.93
CA ILE A 324 -8.98 -12.61 -11.39
C ILE A 324 -9.62 -13.86 -12.02
N GLU A 325 -8.83 -14.84 -12.41
CA GLU A 325 -9.28 -16.09 -13.01
C GLU A 325 -9.28 -17.28 -12.02
N SER A 326 -8.84 -17.03 -10.78
CA SER A 326 -8.95 -18.01 -9.68
C SER A 326 -10.34 -17.95 -9.06
#